data_4d0cf513996f97010c98e2761ce105c6
#
_entry.id   4d0cf513996f97010c98e2761ce105c6
#
_cell.length_a   1.000
_cell.length_b   1.000
_cell.length_c   1.000
_cell.angle_alpha   90.00
_cell.angle_beta   90.00
_cell.angle_gamma   90.00
#
_symmetry.space_group_name_H-M   'P 1'
#
loop_
_entity.id
_entity.type
_entity.pdbx_description
1 polymer ?
#
loop_
_entity_poly.entity_id
_entity_poly.type
_entity_poly.pdbx_seq_one_letter_code
_entity_poly.pdbx_strand_id
1 'polypeptide(L)'
;MDRDEPVLNADVRARPRVSGVITSFNEEHNIAECIESLDWCDEIILVDSFSTDRTPEIARNYDKVRFFQRRYYGAGAQKNWALQHVNNDWIFLLDSDERCTPALRSEIEEILHGDSPNDAYMVNRDVYILGKRIRFSGWQHDRVARLFRRGTAYYENRRVHSVLHTTGETPILKNPMEHHMVDRSFDEYAFRLAKYGYWNAAQCWRDGVRTNALEVLLRPMWRFFRTYFLQLGILDGALGIVFCLLQSYSTYMKFAILWGWQVNDARGIPPALPDFDEDESTWQGLKELRDKVADGE
;
A
#
# COMPACT_ATOMS: atom_id res chain seq x y z
N MET A 1 64.80 -12.32 1.64
CA MET A 1 64.18 -11.76 0.43
C MET A 1 62.75 -12.34 0.39
N ASP A 2 61.92 -11.88 1.33
CA ASP A 2 60.50 -12.28 1.43
C ASP A 2 59.70 -11.40 0.45
N ARG A 3 59.02 -12.06 -0.46
CA ARG A 3 58.09 -11.40 -1.36
C ARG A 3 56.73 -11.34 -0.65
N ASP A 4 56.37 -10.14 -0.24
CA ASP A 4 54.99 -9.81 0.13
C ASP A 4 54.11 -10.07 -1.10
N GLU A 5 53.35 -11.15 -1.06
CA GLU A 5 52.19 -11.33 -1.96
C GLU A 5 51.10 -10.35 -1.52
N PRO A 6 50.54 -9.56 -2.46
CA PRO A 6 49.41 -8.72 -2.11
C PRO A 6 48.20 -9.59 -1.79
N VAL A 7 47.69 -9.41 -0.57
CA VAL A 7 46.37 -9.97 -0.15
C VAL A 7 45.33 -9.42 -1.14
N LEU A 8 44.88 -10.30 -2.03
CA LEU A 8 43.78 -10.03 -2.95
C LEU A 8 42.58 -9.61 -2.13
N ASN A 9 42.11 -8.39 -2.38
CA ASN A 9 40.91 -7.81 -1.85
C ASN A 9 39.75 -8.82 -1.87
N ALA A 10 39.13 -8.99 -0.70
CA ALA A 10 37.83 -9.65 -0.58
C ALA A 10 36.89 -9.08 -1.65
N ASP A 11 36.33 -9.95 -2.48
CA ASP A 11 35.28 -9.62 -3.44
C ASP A 11 34.24 -8.71 -2.79
N VAL A 12 34.26 -7.43 -3.13
CA VAL A 12 33.15 -6.52 -2.84
C VAL A 12 32.02 -6.99 -3.74
N ARG A 13 31.24 -7.96 -3.26
CA ARG A 13 30.02 -8.40 -3.96
C ARG A 13 29.21 -7.15 -4.24
N ALA A 14 28.97 -6.86 -5.51
CA ALA A 14 28.08 -5.78 -5.90
C ALA A 14 26.72 -6.01 -5.21
N ARG A 15 26.15 -4.96 -4.60
CA ARG A 15 24.84 -5.09 -3.96
C ARG A 15 23.82 -5.64 -4.95
N PRO A 16 22.87 -6.48 -4.52
CA PRO A 16 21.74 -6.88 -5.34
C PRO A 16 21.00 -5.64 -5.87
N ARG A 17 20.56 -5.71 -7.12
CA ARG A 17 19.81 -4.63 -7.75
C ARG A 17 18.39 -4.58 -7.25
N VAL A 18 17.84 -3.35 -7.14
CA VAL A 18 16.50 -3.09 -6.62
C VAL A 18 15.65 -2.37 -7.65
N SER A 19 14.44 -2.88 -7.88
CA SER A 19 13.40 -2.17 -8.61
C SER A 19 12.48 -1.45 -7.62
N GLY A 20 12.39 -0.13 -7.72
CA GLY A 20 11.31 0.64 -7.11
C GLY A 20 10.00 0.37 -7.87
N VAL A 21 8.88 0.24 -7.16
CA VAL A 21 7.55 0.11 -7.77
C VAL A 21 6.62 1.14 -7.16
N ILE A 22 5.94 1.93 -8.00
CA ILE A 22 4.97 2.94 -7.57
C ILE A 22 3.64 2.70 -8.30
N THR A 23 2.53 2.76 -7.55
CA THR A 23 1.18 2.84 -8.14
C THR A 23 0.58 4.21 -7.86
N SER A 24 -0.01 4.87 -8.88
CA SER A 24 -0.50 6.25 -8.76
C SER A 24 -1.87 6.47 -9.39
N PHE A 25 -2.59 7.46 -8.83
CA PHE A 25 -3.78 8.05 -9.43
C PHE A 25 -4.04 9.46 -8.86
N ASN A 26 -3.86 10.51 -9.68
CA ASN A 26 -4.06 11.92 -9.31
C ASN A 26 -3.24 12.33 -8.08
N GLU A 27 -1.93 12.18 -8.18
CA GLU A 27 -0.97 12.45 -7.09
C GLU A 27 0.10 13.47 -7.50
N GLU A 28 -0.26 14.47 -8.33
CA GLU A 28 0.67 15.49 -8.83
C GLU A 28 1.49 16.17 -7.73
N HIS A 29 0.97 16.17 -6.49
CA HIS A 29 1.61 16.82 -5.35
C HIS A 29 2.57 15.91 -4.59
N ASN A 30 2.40 14.60 -4.73
CA ASN A 30 3.14 13.60 -4.00
C ASN A 30 4.17 12.87 -4.86
N ILE A 31 3.88 12.74 -6.16
CA ILE A 31 4.62 11.81 -7.02
C ILE A 31 6.11 12.16 -7.18
N ALA A 32 6.46 13.45 -7.20
CA ALA A 32 7.85 13.87 -7.31
C ALA A 32 8.68 13.40 -6.11
N GLU A 33 8.25 13.71 -4.90
CA GLU A 33 8.96 13.32 -3.67
C GLU A 33 8.98 11.80 -3.48
N CYS A 34 7.90 11.09 -3.91
CA CYS A 34 7.87 9.62 -3.90
C CYS A 34 8.98 9.05 -4.80
N ILE A 35 9.09 9.52 -6.05
CA ILE A 35 10.12 9.11 -7.00
C ILE A 35 11.52 9.43 -6.46
N GLU A 36 11.72 10.64 -5.95
CA GLU A 36 13.01 11.09 -5.40
C GLU A 36 13.43 10.27 -4.19
N SER A 37 12.50 9.82 -3.36
CA SER A 37 12.80 8.92 -2.24
C SER A 37 13.30 7.53 -2.67
N LEU A 38 13.13 7.18 -3.95
CA LEU A 38 13.59 5.94 -4.58
C LEU A 38 14.80 6.14 -5.51
N ASP A 39 15.51 7.26 -5.41
CA ASP A 39 16.67 7.57 -6.25
C ASP A 39 17.79 6.52 -6.19
N TRP A 40 17.87 5.79 -5.07
CA TRP A 40 18.80 4.71 -4.80
C TRP A 40 18.44 3.39 -5.50
N CYS A 41 17.21 3.23 -6.02
CA CYS A 41 16.81 2.09 -6.82
C CYS A 41 17.46 2.12 -8.21
N ASP A 42 17.69 0.93 -8.79
CA ASP A 42 18.35 0.80 -10.12
C ASP A 42 17.37 1.09 -11.26
N GLU A 43 16.07 0.88 -11.06
CA GLU A 43 14.96 1.29 -11.93
C GLU A 43 13.73 1.61 -11.09
N ILE A 44 12.77 2.33 -11.65
CA ILE A 44 11.47 2.59 -11.04
C ILE A 44 10.36 2.24 -12.04
N ILE A 45 9.49 1.31 -11.68
CA ILE A 45 8.28 0.97 -12.43
C ILE A 45 7.13 1.78 -11.86
N LEU A 46 6.59 2.72 -12.62
CA LEU A 46 5.43 3.51 -12.20
C LEU A 46 4.21 3.16 -13.04
N VAL A 47 3.14 2.69 -12.36
CA VAL A 47 1.87 2.33 -12.97
C VAL A 47 0.80 3.32 -12.57
N ASP A 48 0.41 4.16 -13.52
CA ASP A 48 -0.60 5.20 -13.36
C ASP A 48 -1.99 4.69 -13.78
N SER A 49 -3.00 5.01 -12.99
CA SER A 49 -4.38 4.59 -13.22
C SER A 49 -5.18 5.58 -14.09
N PHE A 50 -4.57 6.15 -15.14
CA PHE A 50 -5.09 7.20 -16.00
C PHE A 50 -5.40 8.49 -15.23
N SER A 51 -4.38 9.02 -14.54
CA SER A 51 -4.45 10.32 -13.88
C SER A 51 -4.83 11.43 -14.86
N THR A 52 -5.64 12.38 -14.38
CA THR A 52 -6.14 13.53 -15.15
C THR A 52 -5.46 14.84 -14.74
N ASP A 53 -4.62 14.80 -13.70
CA ASP A 53 -3.75 15.87 -13.25
C ASP A 53 -2.34 15.78 -13.89
N ARG A 54 -1.37 16.49 -13.34
CA ARG A 54 0.00 16.52 -13.86
C ARG A 54 0.86 15.31 -13.43
N THR A 55 0.31 14.32 -12.72
CA THR A 55 1.06 13.12 -12.32
C THR A 55 1.83 12.47 -13.47
N PRO A 56 1.23 12.22 -14.67
CA PRO A 56 1.94 11.60 -15.78
C PRO A 56 3.05 12.47 -16.39
N GLU A 57 2.86 13.78 -16.40
CA GLU A 57 3.85 14.75 -16.88
C GLU A 57 5.08 14.72 -15.95
N ILE A 58 4.86 14.84 -14.64
CA ILE A 58 5.91 14.85 -13.63
C ILE A 58 6.71 13.53 -13.67
N ALA A 59 6.02 12.40 -13.67
CA ALA A 59 6.67 11.09 -13.63
C ALA A 59 7.59 10.83 -14.84
N ARG A 60 7.22 11.31 -16.03
CA ARG A 60 8.01 11.12 -17.26
C ARG A 60 9.30 11.96 -17.32
N ASN A 61 9.47 12.94 -16.42
CA ASN A 61 10.69 13.75 -16.34
C ASN A 61 11.86 13.06 -15.63
N TYR A 62 11.65 11.87 -15.08
CA TYR A 62 12.68 11.11 -14.38
C TYR A 62 13.20 9.95 -15.25
N ASP A 63 14.47 9.97 -15.64
CA ASP A 63 15.09 9.00 -16.56
C ASP A 63 15.01 7.54 -16.05
N LYS A 64 15.04 7.34 -14.73
CA LYS A 64 14.93 6.00 -14.13
C LYS A 64 13.51 5.43 -14.13
N VAL A 65 12.49 6.26 -14.45
CA VAL A 65 11.09 5.86 -14.40
C VAL A 65 10.65 5.22 -15.70
N ARG A 66 10.25 3.98 -15.64
CA ARG A 66 9.49 3.30 -16.69
C ARG A 66 8.01 3.49 -16.41
N PHE A 67 7.40 4.42 -17.13
CA PHE A 67 6.03 4.85 -16.92
C PHE A 67 5.05 4.01 -17.74
N PHE A 68 4.01 3.48 -17.08
CA PHE A 68 2.91 2.73 -17.67
C PHE A 68 1.57 3.32 -17.26
N GLN A 69 0.56 3.22 -18.14
CA GLN A 69 -0.84 3.52 -17.81
C GLN A 69 -1.68 2.26 -17.92
N ARG A 70 -2.50 2.01 -16.88
CA ARG A 70 -3.37 0.84 -16.82
C ARG A 70 -4.67 1.18 -16.08
N ARG A 71 -5.82 0.70 -16.61
CA ARG A 71 -7.10 0.83 -15.91
C ARG A 71 -7.00 0.20 -14.51
N TYR A 72 -7.59 0.88 -13.53
CA TYR A 72 -7.58 0.41 -12.15
C TYR A 72 -8.63 -0.69 -11.94
N TYR A 73 -8.17 -1.90 -11.66
CA TYR A 73 -9.00 -3.04 -11.31
C TYR A 73 -8.96 -3.37 -9.81
N GLY A 74 -8.14 -2.67 -9.05
CA GLY A 74 -7.94 -2.84 -7.62
C GLY A 74 -6.47 -2.68 -7.24
N ALA A 75 -6.18 -2.41 -5.96
CA ALA A 75 -4.82 -2.17 -5.50
C ALA A 75 -3.90 -3.39 -5.72
N GLY A 76 -4.40 -4.60 -5.41
CA GLY A 76 -3.64 -5.84 -5.64
C GLY A 76 -3.36 -6.10 -7.10
N ALA A 77 -4.38 -5.98 -7.96
CA ALA A 77 -4.25 -6.17 -9.40
C ALA A 77 -3.27 -5.20 -10.04
N GLN A 78 -3.27 -3.93 -9.60
CA GLN A 78 -2.36 -2.91 -10.11
C GLN A 78 -0.90 -3.21 -9.71
N LYS A 79 -0.69 -3.57 -8.45
CA LYS A 79 0.63 -3.94 -7.91
C LYS A 79 1.15 -5.22 -8.59
N ASN A 80 0.36 -6.28 -8.66
CA ASN A 80 0.75 -7.53 -9.31
C ASN A 80 1.13 -7.34 -10.79
N TRP A 81 0.40 -6.49 -11.50
CA TRP A 81 0.74 -6.16 -12.87
C TRP A 81 2.10 -5.45 -12.95
N ALA A 82 2.36 -4.50 -12.05
CA ALA A 82 3.64 -3.80 -11.97
C ALA A 82 4.81 -4.77 -11.71
N LEU A 83 4.61 -5.77 -10.83
CA LEU A 83 5.62 -6.78 -10.51
C LEU A 83 6.07 -7.61 -11.72
N GLN A 84 5.26 -7.73 -12.77
CA GLN A 84 5.63 -8.44 -14.00
C GLN A 84 6.62 -7.66 -14.87
N HIS A 85 6.80 -6.36 -14.60
CA HIS A 85 7.63 -5.46 -15.39
C HIS A 85 8.98 -5.13 -14.73
N VAL A 86 9.24 -5.66 -13.52
CA VAL A 86 10.50 -5.45 -12.81
C VAL A 86 11.60 -6.34 -13.39
N ASN A 87 12.83 -5.81 -13.47
CA ASN A 87 13.98 -6.54 -14.00
C ASN A 87 14.92 -7.05 -12.90
N ASN A 88 14.91 -6.45 -11.72
CA ASN A 88 15.86 -6.73 -10.65
C ASN A 88 15.34 -7.78 -9.66
N ASP A 89 16.23 -8.33 -8.84
CA ASP A 89 15.94 -9.43 -7.91
C ASP A 89 15.18 -8.95 -6.66
N TRP A 90 15.38 -7.71 -6.25
CA TRP A 90 14.68 -7.12 -5.14
C TRP A 90 13.72 -6.04 -5.58
N ILE A 91 12.61 -5.94 -4.88
CA ILE A 91 11.54 -4.98 -5.13
C ILE A 91 11.29 -4.20 -3.87
N PHE A 92 11.28 -2.86 -3.98
CA PHE A 92 10.81 -1.98 -2.93
C PHE A 92 9.60 -1.20 -3.46
N LEU A 93 8.40 -1.49 -2.89
CA LEU A 93 7.13 -0.96 -3.39
C LEU A 93 6.62 0.16 -2.49
N LEU A 94 6.23 1.28 -3.09
CA LEU A 94 5.56 2.40 -2.42
C LEU A 94 4.21 2.70 -3.10
N ASP A 95 3.26 3.15 -2.31
CA ASP A 95 2.14 3.91 -2.83
C ASP A 95 2.60 5.37 -3.07
N SER A 96 1.98 6.11 -3.97
CA SER A 96 2.45 7.43 -4.40
C SER A 96 2.48 8.50 -3.28
N ASP A 97 1.75 8.26 -2.20
CA ASP A 97 1.73 9.08 -0.98
C ASP A 97 2.70 8.59 0.12
N GLU A 98 3.61 7.65 -0.22
CA GLU A 98 4.64 7.14 0.70
C GLU A 98 6.04 7.63 0.32
N ARG A 99 6.97 7.67 1.30
CA ARG A 99 8.39 8.08 1.13
C ARG A 99 9.31 7.11 1.85
N CYS A 100 10.36 6.68 1.17
CA CYS A 100 11.47 5.97 1.80
C CYS A 100 12.35 6.96 2.57
N THR A 101 12.43 6.82 3.90
CA THR A 101 13.30 7.68 4.70
C THR A 101 14.77 7.33 4.47
N PRO A 102 15.72 8.29 4.64
CA PRO A 102 17.16 7.99 4.55
C PRO A 102 17.61 6.88 5.51
N ALA A 103 17.04 6.82 6.70
CA ALA A 103 17.34 5.77 7.68
C ALA A 103 16.84 4.39 7.23
N LEU A 104 15.64 4.32 6.64
CA LEU A 104 15.11 3.09 6.07
C LEU A 104 15.93 2.63 4.87
N ARG A 105 16.30 3.55 3.99
CA ARG A 105 17.21 3.27 2.86
C ARG A 105 18.50 2.61 3.34
N SER A 106 19.19 3.22 4.32
CA SER A 106 20.44 2.68 4.85
C SER A 106 20.26 1.28 5.42
N GLU A 107 19.18 1.02 6.15
CA GLU A 107 18.87 -0.32 6.68
C GLU A 107 18.61 -1.33 5.56
N ILE A 108 17.89 -0.95 4.50
CA ILE A 108 17.67 -1.81 3.33
C ILE A 108 19.01 -2.10 2.63
N GLU A 109 19.85 -1.10 2.41
CA GLU A 109 21.16 -1.28 1.78
C GLU A 109 22.05 -2.23 2.61
N GLU A 110 22.04 -2.14 3.94
CA GLU A 110 22.73 -3.08 4.84
C GLU A 110 22.23 -4.52 4.67
N ILE A 111 20.93 -4.73 4.60
CA ILE A 111 20.30 -6.05 4.38
C ILE A 111 20.72 -6.62 3.02
N LEU A 112 20.74 -5.78 1.99
CA LEU A 112 21.08 -6.20 0.63
C LEU A 112 22.57 -6.53 0.46
N HIS A 113 23.46 -5.92 1.25
CA HIS A 113 24.90 -6.27 1.26
C HIS A 113 25.21 -7.55 2.06
N GLY A 114 24.30 -7.95 2.96
CA GLY A 114 24.42 -9.18 3.75
C GLY A 114 23.80 -10.40 3.06
N ASP A 115 24.04 -11.56 3.62
CA ASP A 115 23.31 -12.79 3.25
C ASP A 115 21.94 -12.75 3.95
N SER A 116 20.97 -12.04 3.36
CA SER A 116 19.62 -11.95 3.92
C SER A 116 18.93 -13.32 3.91
N PRO A 117 18.52 -13.83 5.06
CA PRO A 117 17.84 -15.14 5.15
C PRO A 117 16.35 -15.06 4.77
N ASN A 118 15.78 -13.87 4.66
CA ASN A 118 14.35 -13.66 4.44
C ASN A 118 14.09 -13.12 3.04
N ASP A 119 12.99 -13.54 2.44
CA ASP A 119 12.56 -13.12 1.11
C ASP A 119 11.66 -11.87 1.14
N ALA A 120 11.17 -11.48 2.31
CA ALA A 120 10.34 -10.28 2.45
C ALA A 120 10.50 -9.62 3.82
N TYR A 121 10.20 -8.31 3.87
CA TYR A 121 10.28 -7.48 5.07
C TYR A 121 9.09 -6.54 5.16
N MET A 122 8.58 -6.38 6.38
CA MET A 122 7.59 -5.37 6.71
C MET A 122 8.25 -4.06 7.11
N VAL A 123 7.59 -2.95 6.79
CA VAL A 123 7.99 -1.60 7.17
C VAL A 123 6.87 -0.96 7.97
N ASN A 124 7.22 -0.29 9.08
CA ASN A 124 6.28 0.54 9.82
C ASN A 124 6.03 1.84 9.04
N ARG A 125 4.80 2.36 9.11
CA ARG A 125 4.43 3.64 8.48
C ARG A 125 4.25 4.72 9.54
N ASP A 126 4.98 5.81 9.40
CA ASP A 126 4.73 7.05 10.10
C ASP A 126 3.71 7.87 9.32
N VAL A 127 2.50 7.99 9.86
CA VAL A 127 1.39 8.67 9.16
C VAL A 127 1.44 10.17 9.39
N TYR A 128 1.35 10.93 8.30
CA TYR A 128 1.28 12.39 8.30
C TYR A 128 -0.08 12.88 7.82
N ILE A 129 -0.62 13.87 8.53
CA ILE A 129 -1.87 14.55 8.21
C ILE A 129 -1.62 16.05 8.27
N LEU A 130 -1.78 16.76 7.15
CA LEU A 130 -1.50 18.18 7.01
C LEU A 130 -0.11 18.54 7.55
N GLY A 131 0.90 17.75 7.18
CA GLY A 131 2.29 17.92 7.58
C GLY A 131 2.61 17.56 9.03
N LYS A 132 1.65 17.05 9.83
CA LYS A 132 1.88 16.64 11.22
C LYS A 132 1.78 15.13 11.38
N ARG A 133 2.77 14.54 12.03
CA ARG A 133 2.78 13.12 12.33
C ARG A 133 1.69 12.78 13.36
N ILE A 134 0.87 11.78 13.02
CA ILE A 134 -0.09 11.13 13.93
C ILE A 134 0.62 9.94 14.58
N ARG A 135 0.64 9.92 15.90
CA ARG A 135 1.37 8.89 16.68
C ARG A 135 0.47 7.81 17.25
N PHE A 136 -0.81 8.12 17.35
CA PHE A 136 -1.84 7.29 18.00
C PHE A 136 -3.01 7.03 17.05
N SER A 137 -4.25 7.08 17.53
CA SER A 137 -5.46 6.95 16.70
C SER A 137 -5.58 5.60 15.96
N GLY A 138 -4.85 4.57 16.42
CA GLY A 138 -4.84 3.23 15.82
C GLY A 138 -3.78 3.00 14.75
N TRP A 139 -2.94 4.00 14.45
CA TRP A 139 -1.89 3.93 13.43
C TRP A 139 -0.50 3.61 13.98
N GLN A 140 -0.35 3.55 15.30
CA GLN A 140 0.93 3.24 15.97
C GLN A 140 1.49 1.85 15.64
N HIS A 141 0.72 0.98 15.01
CA HIS A 141 1.13 -0.36 14.59
C HIS A 141 0.83 -0.61 13.10
N ASP A 142 0.73 0.47 12.34
CA ASP A 142 0.50 0.36 10.91
C ASP A 142 1.79 -0.09 10.22
N ARG A 143 1.73 -1.27 9.62
CA ARG A 143 2.86 -1.89 8.95
C ARG A 143 2.41 -2.64 7.71
N VAL A 144 3.25 -2.63 6.70
CA VAL A 144 3.00 -3.27 5.41
C VAL A 144 4.29 -3.93 4.90
N ALA A 145 4.16 -5.02 4.17
CA ALA A 145 5.30 -5.61 3.49
C ALA A 145 5.63 -4.77 2.24
N ARG A 146 6.86 -4.27 2.16
CA ARG A 146 7.31 -3.34 1.10
C ARG A 146 8.60 -3.76 0.41
N LEU A 147 9.51 -4.47 1.09
CA LEU A 147 10.73 -5.01 0.51
C LEU A 147 10.58 -6.52 0.35
N PHE A 148 10.79 -7.06 -0.85
CA PHE A 148 10.68 -8.49 -1.11
C PHE A 148 11.42 -8.92 -2.38
N ARG A 149 11.78 -10.22 -2.46
CA ARG A 149 12.40 -10.80 -3.66
C ARG A 149 11.38 -10.98 -4.78
N ARG A 150 11.83 -10.77 -6.00
CA ARG A 150 11.03 -11.06 -7.18
C ARG A 150 10.69 -12.54 -7.26
N GLY A 151 9.40 -12.84 -7.50
CA GLY A 151 8.93 -14.22 -7.63
C GLY A 151 8.66 -14.95 -6.32
N THR A 152 8.74 -14.29 -5.16
CA THR A 152 8.42 -14.89 -3.84
C THR A 152 7.15 -14.32 -3.22
N ALA A 153 6.52 -13.31 -3.85
CA ALA A 153 5.38 -12.62 -3.27
C ALA A 153 4.35 -12.19 -4.32
N TYR A 154 3.10 -12.17 -3.92
CA TYR A 154 1.99 -11.62 -4.72
C TYR A 154 0.98 -10.90 -3.82
N TYR A 155 0.25 -9.94 -4.39
CA TYR A 155 -0.84 -9.27 -3.70
C TYR A 155 -2.15 -10.02 -3.88
N GLU A 156 -2.90 -10.17 -2.79
CA GLU A 156 -4.26 -10.70 -2.83
C GLU A 156 -5.16 -9.86 -3.74
N ASN A 157 -6.08 -10.54 -4.45
CA ASN A 157 -7.03 -9.88 -5.33
C ASN A 157 -8.14 -9.18 -4.54
N ARG A 158 -7.81 -8.04 -3.93
CA ARG A 158 -8.78 -7.15 -3.30
C ARG A 158 -8.67 -5.74 -3.86
N ARG A 159 -9.80 -5.08 -3.98
CA ARG A 159 -9.85 -3.71 -4.51
C ARG A 159 -9.21 -2.70 -3.54
N VAL A 160 -9.39 -2.93 -2.24
CA VAL A 160 -8.81 -2.12 -1.17
C VAL A 160 -8.21 -3.04 -0.10
N HIS A 161 -7.17 -2.56 0.59
CA HIS A 161 -6.48 -3.32 1.65
C HIS A 161 -5.95 -4.69 1.18
N SER A 162 -5.42 -4.74 -0.03
CA SER A 162 -4.76 -5.94 -0.56
C SER A 162 -3.54 -6.28 0.29
N VAL A 163 -3.47 -7.51 0.76
CA VAL A 163 -2.37 -8.04 1.56
C VAL A 163 -1.34 -8.68 0.64
N LEU A 164 -0.05 -8.48 0.94
CA LEU A 164 1.03 -9.21 0.28
C LEU A 164 1.15 -10.60 0.92
N HIS A 165 1.04 -11.63 0.11
CA HIS A 165 1.36 -13.01 0.48
C HIS A 165 2.78 -13.33 0.03
N THR A 166 3.56 -13.95 0.90
CA THR A 166 4.96 -14.31 0.65
C THR A 166 5.31 -15.62 1.31
N THR A 167 6.37 -16.26 0.85
CA THR A 167 6.97 -17.45 1.47
C THR A 167 7.79 -17.05 2.70
N GLY A 168 7.77 -17.85 3.75
CA GLY A 168 8.62 -17.68 4.92
C GLY A 168 8.25 -16.52 5.85
N GLU A 169 9.17 -16.23 6.76
CA GLU A 169 9.00 -15.16 7.75
C GLU A 169 9.17 -13.78 7.13
N THR A 170 8.39 -12.82 7.62
CA THR A 170 8.44 -11.43 7.16
C THR A 170 8.80 -10.52 8.33
N PRO A 171 10.08 -10.40 8.71
CA PRO A 171 10.51 -9.56 9.81
C PRO A 171 10.25 -8.08 9.54
N ILE A 172 10.17 -7.30 10.62
CA ILE A 172 9.87 -5.87 10.56
C ILE A 172 11.17 -5.10 10.59
N LEU A 173 11.36 -4.17 9.63
CA LEU A 173 12.46 -3.23 9.63
C LEU A 173 12.31 -2.22 10.77
N LYS A 174 13.44 -1.77 11.30
CA LYS A 174 13.50 -0.88 12.47
C LYS A 174 13.05 0.54 12.11
N ASN A 175 13.47 0.99 10.93
CA ASN A 175 13.22 2.35 10.48
C ASN A 175 11.91 2.43 9.70
N PRO A 176 11.05 3.43 9.99
CA PRO A 176 9.78 3.60 9.31
C PRO A 176 9.96 4.31 7.95
N MET A 177 8.97 4.11 7.07
CA MET A 177 8.70 5.01 5.96
C MET A 177 7.67 6.06 6.35
N GLU A 178 7.60 7.16 5.62
CA GLU A 178 6.54 8.16 5.78
C GLU A 178 5.34 7.82 4.90
N HIS A 179 4.14 8.13 5.40
CA HIS A 179 2.88 7.99 4.67
C HIS A 179 2.08 9.29 4.80
N HIS A 180 2.10 10.09 3.75
CA HIS A 180 1.44 11.40 3.66
C HIS A 180 -0.04 11.22 3.27
N MET A 181 -0.83 10.73 4.21
CA MET A 181 -2.21 10.30 3.98
C MET A 181 -3.15 11.46 3.62
N VAL A 182 -2.92 12.65 4.21
CA VAL A 182 -3.69 13.87 3.95
C VAL A 182 -2.72 15.04 3.88
N ASP A 183 -2.40 15.49 2.66
CA ASP A 183 -1.42 16.57 2.48
C ASP A 183 -2.05 17.96 2.46
N ARG A 184 -3.23 18.12 1.88
CA ARG A 184 -3.80 19.41 1.58
C ARG A 184 -5.04 19.74 2.37
N SER A 185 -6.05 18.87 2.30
CA SER A 185 -7.36 19.19 2.83
C SER A 185 -8.13 17.94 3.27
N PHE A 186 -9.03 18.15 4.21
CA PHE A 186 -9.90 17.08 4.69
C PHE A 186 -11.07 16.79 3.73
N ASP A 187 -11.43 17.69 2.83
CA ASP A 187 -12.50 17.48 1.85
C ASP A 187 -12.10 16.40 0.82
N GLU A 188 -10.92 16.47 0.21
CA GLU A 188 -10.41 15.42 -0.68
C GLU A 188 -10.33 14.07 0.05
N TYR A 189 -9.84 14.07 1.29
CA TYR A 189 -9.77 12.87 2.10
C TYR A 189 -11.16 12.32 2.43
N ALA A 190 -12.13 13.17 2.75
CA ALA A 190 -13.52 12.74 3.02
C ALA A 190 -14.17 12.10 1.79
N PHE A 191 -13.96 12.65 0.58
CA PHE A 191 -14.40 12.04 -0.68
C PHE A 191 -13.74 10.67 -0.90
N ARG A 192 -12.44 10.56 -0.66
CA ARG A 192 -11.70 9.29 -0.75
C ARG A 192 -12.25 8.26 0.24
N LEU A 193 -12.54 8.66 1.48
CA LEU A 193 -13.14 7.79 2.50
C LEU A 193 -14.55 7.33 2.12
N ALA A 194 -15.37 8.18 1.52
CA ALA A 194 -16.69 7.80 1.02
C ALA A 194 -16.58 6.74 -0.10
N LYS A 195 -15.66 6.93 -1.04
CA LYS A 195 -15.36 5.96 -2.11
C LYS A 195 -14.87 4.62 -1.55
N TYR A 196 -13.99 4.64 -0.54
CA TYR A 196 -13.57 3.42 0.14
C TYR A 196 -14.71 2.75 0.92
N GLY A 197 -15.61 3.54 1.54
CA GLY A 197 -16.83 3.03 2.14
C GLY A 197 -17.69 2.25 1.17
N TYR A 198 -17.90 2.79 -0.04
CA TYR A 198 -18.61 2.14 -1.14
C TYR A 198 -17.93 0.83 -1.59
N TRP A 199 -16.62 0.84 -1.85
CA TRP A 199 -15.89 -0.35 -2.26
C TRP A 199 -15.87 -1.44 -1.18
N ASN A 200 -15.71 -1.05 0.09
CA ASN A 200 -15.77 -1.98 1.22
C ASN A 200 -17.17 -2.56 1.41
N ALA A 201 -18.24 -1.77 1.16
CA ALA A 201 -19.61 -2.26 1.16
C ALA A 201 -19.84 -3.29 0.04
N ALA A 202 -19.30 -3.03 -1.16
CA ALA A 202 -19.39 -3.95 -2.30
C ALA A 202 -18.67 -5.27 -2.00
N GLN A 203 -17.48 -5.21 -1.39
CA GLN A 203 -16.78 -6.41 -0.96
C GLN A 203 -17.60 -7.19 0.08
N CYS A 204 -18.12 -6.50 1.11
CA CYS A 204 -18.99 -7.14 2.11
C CYS A 204 -20.22 -7.79 1.50
N TRP A 205 -20.84 -7.14 0.51
CA TRP A 205 -21.99 -7.70 -0.20
C TRP A 205 -21.64 -9.02 -0.89
N ARG A 206 -20.51 -9.06 -1.60
CA ARG A 206 -20.01 -10.26 -2.28
C ARG A 206 -19.64 -11.39 -1.32
N ASP A 207 -19.03 -11.04 -0.19
CA ASP A 207 -18.66 -11.98 0.88
C ASP A 207 -19.90 -12.48 1.65
N GLY A 208 -21.12 -12.09 1.25
CA GLY A 208 -22.36 -12.49 1.92
C GLY A 208 -22.60 -11.83 3.28
N VAL A 209 -21.78 -10.84 3.65
CA VAL A 209 -21.95 -10.09 4.90
C VAL A 209 -23.23 -9.29 4.86
N ARG A 210 -24.01 -9.36 5.95
CA ARG A 210 -25.24 -8.61 6.14
C ARG A 210 -25.14 -7.71 7.37
N THR A 211 -25.96 -6.66 7.42
CA THR A 211 -26.00 -5.67 8.51
C THR A 211 -27.43 -5.24 8.78
N ASN A 212 -27.65 -4.52 9.87
CA ASN A 212 -28.94 -3.96 10.25
C ASN A 212 -28.81 -2.50 10.69
N ALA A 213 -29.94 -1.80 10.84
CA ALA A 213 -29.95 -0.38 11.18
C ALA A 213 -29.20 -0.05 12.49
N LEU A 214 -29.26 -0.96 13.48
CA LEU A 214 -28.56 -0.77 14.75
C LEU A 214 -27.04 -0.84 14.56
N GLU A 215 -26.55 -1.77 13.76
CA GLU A 215 -25.12 -1.86 13.43
C GLU A 215 -24.62 -0.66 12.63
N VAL A 216 -25.44 -0.10 11.73
CA VAL A 216 -25.11 1.15 11.02
C VAL A 216 -24.80 2.28 11.99
N LEU A 217 -25.50 2.34 13.12
CA LEU A 217 -25.29 3.34 14.16
C LEU A 217 -24.13 2.96 15.10
N LEU A 218 -24.14 1.74 15.64
CA LEU A 218 -23.21 1.35 16.72
C LEU A 218 -21.77 1.12 16.25
N ARG A 219 -21.56 0.59 15.04
CA ARG A 219 -20.21 0.29 14.54
C ARG A 219 -19.32 1.54 14.36
N PRO A 220 -19.80 2.66 13.76
CA PRO A 220 -19.03 3.89 13.70
C PRO A 220 -18.80 4.53 15.08
N MET A 221 -19.79 4.47 15.98
CA MET A 221 -19.62 4.97 17.36
C MET A 221 -18.52 4.18 18.10
N TRP A 222 -18.55 2.85 17.98
CA TRP A 222 -17.51 1.99 18.54
C TRP A 222 -16.14 2.26 17.90
N ARG A 223 -16.10 2.46 16.57
CA ARG A 223 -14.86 2.83 15.87
C ARG A 223 -14.25 4.11 16.44
N PHE A 224 -15.07 5.17 16.59
CA PHE A 224 -14.64 6.42 17.20
C PHE A 224 -14.12 6.22 18.63
N PHE A 225 -14.92 5.59 19.49
CA PHE A 225 -14.56 5.33 20.87
C PHE A 225 -13.23 4.57 20.98
N ARG A 226 -13.09 3.50 20.21
CA ARG A 226 -11.87 2.70 20.18
C ARG A 226 -10.66 3.49 19.73
N THR A 227 -10.73 4.24 18.62
CA THR A 227 -9.57 4.96 18.07
C THR A 227 -9.22 6.17 18.91
N TYR A 228 -10.19 6.91 19.40
CA TYR A 228 -9.96 8.15 20.15
C TYR A 228 -9.54 7.89 21.61
N PHE A 229 -10.22 6.97 22.30
CA PHE A 229 -9.94 6.69 23.72
C PHE A 229 -9.00 5.50 23.91
N LEU A 230 -9.34 4.31 23.38
CA LEU A 230 -8.54 3.11 23.65
C LEU A 230 -7.22 3.07 22.88
N GLN A 231 -7.16 3.66 21.70
CA GLN A 231 -5.94 3.80 20.89
C GLN A 231 -5.30 5.19 21.03
N LEU A 232 -5.67 5.91 22.10
CA LEU A 232 -5.06 7.17 22.55
C LEU A 232 -5.08 8.31 21.51
N GLY A 233 -6.01 8.32 20.55
CA GLY A 233 -6.15 9.40 19.57
C GLY A 233 -6.35 10.77 20.18
N ILE A 234 -6.83 10.86 21.44
CA ILE A 234 -6.89 12.08 22.24
C ILE A 234 -5.53 12.75 22.40
N LEU A 235 -4.43 11.99 22.39
CA LEU A 235 -3.06 12.52 22.52
C LEU A 235 -2.53 13.13 21.22
N ASP A 236 -3.17 12.87 20.08
CA ASP A 236 -2.87 13.55 18.81
C ASP A 236 -3.53 14.95 18.73
N GLY A 237 -4.20 15.40 19.81
CA GLY A 237 -4.80 16.73 19.91
C GLY A 237 -5.96 16.97 18.96
N ALA A 238 -6.08 18.19 18.42
CA ALA A 238 -7.19 18.56 17.52
C ALA A 238 -7.21 17.73 16.22
N LEU A 239 -6.06 17.33 15.70
CA LEU A 239 -6.00 16.45 14.51
C LEU A 239 -6.49 15.05 14.87
N GLY A 240 -6.19 14.55 16.07
CA GLY A 240 -6.65 13.22 16.51
C GLY A 240 -8.16 13.09 16.54
N ILE A 241 -8.89 14.09 17.07
CA ILE A 241 -10.37 14.03 17.09
C ILE A 241 -10.94 14.09 15.66
N VAL A 242 -10.46 15.02 14.81
CA VAL A 242 -10.93 15.14 13.41
C VAL A 242 -10.67 13.84 12.66
N PHE A 243 -9.47 13.29 12.80
CA PHE A 243 -9.09 12.07 12.10
C PHE A 243 -9.89 10.84 12.58
N CYS A 244 -10.09 10.68 13.89
CA CYS A 244 -10.93 9.60 14.44
C CYS A 244 -12.39 9.71 13.98
N LEU A 245 -12.94 10.93 13.84
CA LEU A 245 -14.27 11.16 13.29
C LEU A 245 -14.32 10.77 11.79
N LEU A 246 -13.33 11.12 11.00
CA LEU A 246 -13.24 10.75 9.58
C LEU A 246 -13.12 9.22 9.41
N GLN A 247 -12.36 8.53 10.24
CA GLN A 247 -12.31 7.07 10.26
C GLN A 247 -13.67 6.44 10.62
N SER A 248 -14.37 7.05 11.57
CA SER A 248 -15.73 6.65 11.95
C SER A 248 -16.72 6.88 10.81
N TYR A 249 -16.62 8.01 10.10
CA TYR A 249 -17.40 8.32 8.91
C TYR A 249 -17.21 7.27 7.80
N SER A 250 -15.99 6.84 7.52
CA SER A 250 -15.74 5.75 6.56
C SER A 250 -16.46 4.45 6.96
N THR A 251 -16.45 4.13 8.26
CA THR A 251 -17.18 2.97 8.80
C THR A 251 -18.68 3.13 8.64
N TYR A 252 -19.21 4.33 8.93
CA TYR A 252 -20.63 4.65 8.72
C TYR A 252 -21.02 4.46 7.25
N MET A 253 -20.27 5.05 6.31
CA MET A 253 -20.54 4.95 4.88
C MET A 253 -20.59 3.50 4.41
N LYS A 254 -19.62 2.67 4.83
CA LYS A 254 -19.62 1.23 4.53
C LYS A 254 -20.93 0.55 4.92
N PHE A 255 -21.33 0.68 6.17
CA PHE A 255 -22.50 -0.05 6.69
C PHE A 255 -23.84 0.57 6.27
N ALA A 256 -23.90 1.89 6.09
CA ALA A 256 -25.09 2.56 5.57
C ALA A 256 -25.39 2.15 4.11
N ILE A 257 -24.36 2.10 3.27
CA ILE A 257 -24.49 1.66 1.87
C ILE A 257 -24.91 0.18 1.83
N LEU A 258 -24.23 -0.68 2.59
CA LEU A 258 -24.54 -2.10 2.65
C LEU A 258 -25.97 -2.36 3.10
N TRP A 259 -26.43 -1.67 4.13
CA TRP A 259 -27.80 -1.77 4.61
C TRP A 259 -28.83 -1.27 3.58
N GLY A 260 -28.55 -0.13 2.94
CA GLY A 260 -29.38 0.41 1.87
C GLY A 260 -29.56 -0.57 0.70
N TRP A 261 -28.49 -1.26 0.31
CA TRP A 261 -28.56 -2.31 -0.72
C TRP A 261 -29.43 -3.50 -0.27
N GLN A 262 -29.32 -3.94 0.98
CA GLN A 262 -30.16 -5.02 1.50
C GLN A 262 -31.64 -4.64 1.50
N VAL A 263 -31.98 -3.40 1.86
CA VAL A 263 -33.36 -2.90 1.84
C VAL A 263 -33.91 -2.86 0.41
N ASN A 264 -33.10 -2.46 -0.56
CA ASN A 264 -33.48 -2.43 -1.97
C ASN A 264 -33.60 -3.84 -2.59
N ASP A 265 -32.66 -4.72 -2.29
CA ASP A 265 -32.67 -6.10 -2.74
C ASP A 265 -33.94 -6.85 -2.27
N ALA A 266 -34.37 -6.62 -1.03
CA ALA A 266 -35.63 -7.13 -0.51
C ALA A 266 -36.87 -6.61 -1.28
N ARG A 267 -36.73 -5.55 -2.09
CA ARG A 267 -37.75 -5.00 -2.98
C ARG A 267 -37.57 -5.43 -4.45
N GLY A 268 -36.61 -6.34 -4.71
CA GLY A 268 -36.29 -6.79 -6.07
C GLY A 268 -35.39 -5.83 -6.86
N ILE A 269 -34.73 -4.88 -6.19
CA ILE A 269 -33.79 -3.93 -6.82
C ILE A 269 -32.38 -4.31 -6.40
N PRO A 270 -31.63 -5.05 -7.24
CA PRO A 270 -30.27 -5.46 -6.88
C PRO A 270 -29.31 -4.25 -6.83
N PRO A 271 -28.25 -4.32 -6.02
CA PRO A 271 -27.25 -3.26 -5.95
C PRO A 271 -26.49 -3.11 -7.27
N ALA A 272 -26.27 -1.87 -7.71
CA ALA A 272 -25.32 -1.56 -8.76
C ALA A 272 -23.90 -1.67 -8.16
N LEU A 273 -23.32 -2.87 -8.23
CA LEU A 273 -21.98 -3.10 -7.74
C LEU A 273 -20.95 -2.49 -8.70
N PRO A 274 -19.80 -1.99 -8.18
CA PRO A 274 -18.72 -1.60 -9.06
C PRO A 274 -18.24 -2.81 -9.88
N ASP A 275 -17.83 -2.53 -11.10
CA ASP A 275 -17.19 -3.52 -11.96
C ASP A 275 -15.87 -3.96 -11.31
N PHE A 276 -15.79 -5.26 -11.03
CA PHE A 276 -14.60 -5.90 -10.46
C PHE A 276 -13.95 -6.84 -11.48
N ASP A 277 -14.46 -6.87 -12.72
CA ASP A 277 -13.94 -7.78 -13.72
C ASP A 277 -12.46 -7.48 -13.93
N GLU A 278 -11.66 -8.47 -13.60
CA GLU A 278 -10.23 -8.46 -13.75
C GLU A 278 -9.87 -8.93 -15.15
N ASP A 279 -8.83 -8.31 -15.65
CA ASP A 279 -8.12 -8.87 -16.77
C ASP A 279 -7.45 -10.19 -16.32
N GLU A 280 -7.94 -11.32 -16.82
CA GLU A 280 -7.38 -12.64 -16.53
C GLU A 280 -5.86 -12.69 -16.78
N SER A 281 -5.35 -11.86 -17.70
CA SER A 281 -3.91 -11.73 -17.97
C SER A 281 -3.09 -11.34 -16.72
N THR A 282 -3.70 -10.63 -15.77
CA THR A 282 -3.03 -10.24 -14.50
C THR A 282 -2.70 -11.46 -13.64
N TRP A 283 -3.49 -12.53 -13.76
CA TRP A 283 -3.36 -13.72 -12.91
C TRP A 283 -2.68 -14.89 -13.59
N GLN A 284 -2.65 -14.94 -14.93
CA GLN A 284 -2.01 -16.04 -15.63
C GLN A 284 -0.53 -16.20 -15.27
N GLY A 285 0.22 -15.09 -15.23
CA GLY A 285 1.64 -15.10 -14.86
C GLY A 285 1.92 -15.34 -13.37
N LEU A 286 0.90 -15.24 -12.51
CA LEU A 286 1.04 -15.35 -11.04
C LEU A 286 0.41 -16.64 -10.48
N LYS A 287 -0.24 -17.44 -11.33
CA LYS A 287 -0.92 -18.66 -10.89
C LYS A 287 0.07 -19.65 -10.23
N GLU A 288 1.19 -19.90 -10.89
CA GLU A 288 2.24 -20.79 -10.37
C GLU A 288 2.83 -20.26 -9.05
N LEU A 289 3.06 -18.94 -8.96
CA LEU A 289 3.57 -18.31 -7.74
C LEU A 289 2.56 -18.39 -6.60
N ARG A 290 1.27 -18.15 -6.90
CA ARG A 290 0.20 -18.28 -5.91
C ARG A 290 0.11 -19.71 -5.35
N ASP A 291 0.22 -20.69 -6.24
CA ASP A 291 0.14 -22.09 -5.86
C ASP A 291 1.35 -22.47 -5.00
N LYS A 292 2.58 -22.06 -5.34
CA LYS A 292 3.79 -22.24 -4.50
C LYS A 292 3.66 -21.60 -3.11
N VAL A 293 3.19 -20.34 -3.06
CA VAL A 293 3.00 -19.64 -1.77
C VAL A 293 1.91 -20.31 -0.92
N ALA A 294 0.85 -20.87 -1.55
CA ALA A 294 -0.22 -21.58 -0.86
C ALA A 294 0.26 -22.92 -0.30
N ASP A 295 1.18 -23.60 -0.99
CA ASP A 295 1.72 -24.90 -0.61
C ASP A 295 2.91 -24.77 0.37
N GLY A 296 3.38 -23.55 0.65
CA GLY A 296 4.46 -23.28 1.62
C GLY A 296 5.85 -23.66 1.11
N GLU A 297 6.04 -23.69 -0.23
CA GLU A 297 7.32 -23.94 -0.90
C GLU A 297 8.12 -22.67 -1.18
#